data_b056ea03bf5e9850066a7323de30ba05
#
_entry.id   b056ea03bf5e9850066a7323de30ba05
#
_cell.length_a   1.000
_cell.length_b   1.000
_cell.length_c   1.000
_cell.angle_alpha   90.00
_cell.angle_beta   90.00
_cell.angle_gamma   90.00
#
_symmetry.space_group_name_H-M   'P 1'
#
loop_
_entity.id
_entity.type
_entity.pdbx_description
1 polymer ?
#
loop_
_entity_poly.entity_id
_entity_poly.type
_entity_poly.pdbx_seq_one_letter_code
_entity_poly.pdbx_strand_id
1 'polypeptide(L)'
;MEIGKVIKQARLSKKITQEQLAEALGVTTQAVSKWETDCSYPDITLIPSIANYLDVSSDELLGIKLEERKRNIDEIINKNNELISQRYLDDSLNLRTESLKKYPNDERLLNGLTKCYWVRMMVTYDKPQLFDYRQKLKKLIIENAEKTLEVAKSKEIIEEATIYLIKIYTRTGEEGRLKALEIVNTLPGIDYSKELRLTNVLVGDDKKQRLQENVLLLLHLINNNFSYRLVEFYDDTEQKINILRKNIDLIKLIVGKNLYWFNIPCKNFAFTIAEYYAKLNAK
;
A
#
# COMPACT_ATOMS: atom_id res chain seq x y z
N MET A 1 32.29 8.03 -3.57
CA MET A 1 31.68 8.11 -2.20
C MET A 1 32.22 9.37 -1.56
N GLU A 2 31.40 10.22 -0.96
CA GLU A 2 31.86 11.54 -0.48
C GLU A 2 32.18 11.56 1.03
N ILE A 3 32.49 10.40 1.60
CA ILE A 3 32.67 10.24 3.06
C ILE A 3 33.77 11.15 3.62
N GLY A 4 34.86 11.31 2.88
CA GLY A 4 35.98 12.17 3.31
C GLY A 4 35.58 13.66 3.41
N LYS A 5 34.75 14.14 2.49
CA LYS A 5 34.21 15.51 2.54
C LYS A 5 33.29 15.70 3.74
N VAL A 6 32.44 14.73 4.05
CA VAL A 6 31.52 14.79 5.20
C VAL A 6 32.32 14.81 6.49
N ILE A 7 33.32 13.90 6.65
CA ILE A 7 34.22 13.90 7.81
C ILE A 7 34.89 15.27 7.99
N LYS A 8 35.47 15.81 6.92
CA LYS A 8 36.16 17.13 6.96
C LYS A 8 35.20 18.24 7.35
N GLN A 9 34.01 18.32 6.76
CA GLN A 9 33.00 19.33 7.07
C GLN A 9 32.54 19.25 8.53
N ALA A 10 32.18 18.04 9.00
CA ALA A 10 31.73 17.81 10.36
C ALA A 10 32.84 18.14 11.38
N ARG A 11 34.09 17.76 11.11
CA ARG A 11 35.23 18.10 11.94
C ARG A 11 35.44 19.63 12.02
N LEU A 12 35.41 20.32 10.88
CA LEU A 12 35.59 21.77 10.83
C LEU A 12 34.45 22.52 11.55
N SER A 13 33.20 22.03 11.43
CA SER A 13 32.06 22.61 12.15
C SER A 13 32.22 22.51 13.66
N LYS A 14 32.85 21.44 14.15
CA LYS A 14 33.22 21.26 15.58
C LYS A 14 34.49 21.98 15.98
N LYS A 15 35.20 22.64 15.04
CA LYS A 15 36.46 23.36 15.27
C LYS A 15 37.57 22.50 15.88
N ILE A 16 37.63 21.21 15.53
CA ILE A 16 38.67 20.27 15.97
C ILE A 16 39.69 20.02 14.86
N THR A 17 40.96 19.72 15.27
CA THR A 17 42.02 19.39 14.32
C THR A 17 41.96 17.93 13.86
N GLN A 18 42.70 17.59 12.78
CA GLN A 18 42.82 16.17 12.35
C GLN A 18 43.51 15.33 13.43
N GLU A 19 44.42 15.90 14.21
CA GLU A 19 45.09 15.23 15.33
C GLU A 19 44.12 14.88 16.45
N GLN A 20 43.25 15.82 16.83
CA GLN A 20 42.22 15.59 17.85
C GLN A 20 41.21 14.52 17.42
N LEU A 21 40.82 14.54 16.16
CA LEU A 21 39.94 13.48 15.62
C LEU A 21 40.66 12.13 15.63
N ALA A 22 41.93 12.08 15.22
CA ALA A 22 42.74 10.86 15.18
C ALA A 22 42.90 10.27 16.58
N GLU A 23 43.25 11.11 17.56
CA GLU A 23 43.38 10.71 18.97
C GLU A 23 42.07 10.09 19.51
N ALA A 24 40.95 10.79 19.29
CA ALA A 24 39.62 10.33 19.74
C ALA A 24 39.19 8.97 19.14
N LEU A 25 39.64 8.70 17.93
CA LEU A 25 39.30 7.44 17.21
C LEU A 25 40.35 6.34 17.36
N GLY A 26 41.49 6.63 18.03
CA GLY A 26 42.60 5.67 18.17
C GLY A 26 43.31 5.36 16.84
N VAL A 27 43.36 6.31 15.92
CA VAL A 27 43.99 6.17 14.60
C VAL A 27 45.12 7.19 14.41
N THR A 28 45.85 7.10 13.32
CA THR A 28 46.90 8.10 13.02
C THR A 28 46.33 9.34 12.34
N THR A 29 46.93 10.51 12.57
CA THR A 29 46.58 11.77 11.85
C THR A 29 46.68 11.60 10.34
N GLN A 30 47.65 10.79 9.87
CA GLN A 30 47.79 10.48 8.45
C GLN A 30 46.58 9.69 7.89
N ALA A 31 45.97 8.79 8.68
CA ALA A 31 44.76 8.10 8.28
C ALA A 31 43.59 9.06 8.08
N VAL A 32 43.38 9.97 9.06
CA VAL A 32 42.32 11.00 8.95
C VAL A 32 42.58 11.91 7.73
N SER A 33 43.82 12.35 7.50
CA SER A 33 44.17 13.13 6.32
C SER A 33 43.88 12.41 5.00
N LYS A 34 44.17 11.12 4.91
CA LYS A 34 43.87 10.30 3.73
C LYS A 34 42.36 10.13 3.52
N TRP A 35 41.58 10.00 4.58
CA TRP A 35 40.13 9.95 4.48
C TRP A 35 39.56 11.26 3.95
N GLU A 36 39.99 12.41 4.51
CA GLU A 36 39.51 13.74 4.12
C GLU A 36 39.91 14.16 2.70
N THR A 37 40.92 13.52 2.12
CA THR A 37 41.37 13.72 0.75
C THR A 37 40.90 12.62 -0.23
N ASP A 38 40.02 11.74 0.22
CA ASP A 38 39.50 10.56 -0.53
C ASP A 38 40.62 9.61 -1.05
N CYS A 39 41.84 9.66 -0.47
CA CYS A 39 42.94 8.74 -0.79
C CYS A 39 42.75 7.35 -0.19
N SER A 40 42.00 7.23 0.89
CA SER A 40 41.53 5.98 1.50
C SER A 40 40.20 6.18 2.21
N TYR A 41 39.56 5.09 2.60
CA TYR A 41 38.32 5.10 3.37
C TYR A 41 38.58 4.60 4.81
N PRO A 42 37.81 5.11 5.80
CA PRO A 42 37.79 4.48 7.13
C PRO A 42 37.36 3.03 7.05
N ASP A 43 37.87 2.21 7.95
CA ASP A 43 37.31 0.88 8.17
C ASP A 43 35.84 1.00 8.56
N ILE A 44 34.98 0.10 8.05
CA ILE A 44 33.54 0.15 8.29
C ILE A 44 33.20 0.06 9.78
N THR A 45 34.05 -0.61 10.57
CA THR A 45 33.91 -0.72 12.02
C THR A 45 34.11 0.61 12.76
N LEU A 46 34.81 1.57 12.15
CA LEU A 46 35.00 2.90 12.69
C LEU A 46 33.85 3.87 12.38
N ILE A 47 33.00 3.58 11.41
CA ILE A 47 31.91 4.47 10.99
C ILE A 47 31.02 4.90 12.17
N PRO A 48 30.55 4.00 13.07
CA PRO A 48 29.75 4.40 14.22
C PRO A 48 30.49 5.35 15.17
N SER A 49 31.80 5.10 15.41
CA SER A 49 32.63 5.93 16.29
C SER A 49 32.88 7.32 15.71
N ILE A 50 33.17 7.41 14.40
CA ILE A 50 33.33 8.67 13.68
C ILE A 50 32.01 9.48 13.72
N ALA A 51 30.89 8.83 13.41
CA ALA A 51 29.55 9.42 13.43
C ALA A 51 29.23 10.03 14.81
N ASN A 52 29.40 9.21 15.86
CA ASN A 52 29.13 9.61 17.22
C ASN A 52 30.04 10.77 17.69
N TYR A 53 31.37 10.71 17.40
CA TYR A 53 32.28 11.75 17.78
C TYR A 53 32.06 13.09 17.04
N LEU A 54 31.70 12.99 15.75
CA LEU A 54 31.41 14.16 14.92
C LEU A 54 29.97 14.67 15.04
N ASP A 55 29.09 13.95 15.77
CA ASP A 55 27.67 14.26 15.96
C ASP A 55 26.89 14.34 14.63
N VAL A 56 27.16 13.37 13.77
CA VAL A 56 26.46 13.14 12.51
C VAL A 56 25.93 11.72 12.47
N SER A 57 24.96 11.44 11.61
CA SER A 57 24.51 10.06 11.43
C SER A 57 25.51 9.23 10.60
N SER A 58 25.53 7.91 10.81
CA SER A 58 26.31 7.00 9.95
C SER A 58 25.85 7.06 8.50
N ASP A 59 24.55 7.28 8.27
CA ASP A 59 23.97 7.45 6.93
C ASP A 59 24.50 8.72 6.26
N GLU A 60 24.61 9.83 7.00
CA GLU A 60 25.18 11.09 6.50
C GLU A 60 26.64 10.92 6.14
N LEU A 61 27.44 10.24 7.01
CA LEU A 61 28.84 9.91 6.71
C LEU A 61 28.99 9.08 5.44
N LEU A 62 28.11 8.11 5.23
CA LEU A 62 28.10 7.23 4.06
C LEU A 62 27.50 7.91 2.81
N GLY A 63 27.06 9.17 2.93
CA GLY A 63 26.45 9.93 1.84
C GLY A 63 25.06 9.40 1.44
N ILE A 64 24.39 8.72 2.36
CA ILE A 64 23.03 8.22 2.14
C ILE A 64 22.06 9.38 2.31
N LYS A 65 21.66 9.97 1.19
CA LYS A 65 20.70 11.08 1.14
C LYS A 65 19.27 10.55 1.31
N LEU A 66 18.91 10.14 2.53
CA LEU A 66 17.59 9.54 2.81
C LEU A 66 16.43 10.46 2.41
N GLU A 67 16.53 11.75 2.69
CA GLU A 67 15.48 12.72 2.34
C GLU A 67 15.37 12.94 0.82
N GLU A 68 16.50 12.94 0.11
CA GLU A 68 16.51 13.02 -1.35
C GLU A 68 15.92 11.75 -1.97
N ARG A 69 16.29 10.58 -1.45
CA ARG A 69 15.71 9.30 -1.85
C ARG A 69 14.19 9.29 -1.64
N LYS A 70 13.73 9.75 -0.48
CA LYS A 70 12.30 9.81 -0.14
C LYS A 70 11.55 10.71 -1.11
N ARG A 71 12.04 11.94 -1.36
CA ARG A 71 11.44 12.86 -2.34
C ARG A 71 11.37 12.25 -3.74
N ASN A 72 12.46 11.65 -4.22
CA ASN A 72 12.48 11.01 -5.54
C ASN A 72 11.42 9.89 -5.65
N ILE A 73 11.26 9.10 -4.60
CA ILE A 73 10.24 8.04 -4.56
C ILE A 73 8.83 8.62 -4.52
N ASP A 74 8.60 9.69 -3.75
CA ASP A 74 7.31 10.38 -3.68
C ASP A 74 6.91 10.96 -5.06
N GLU A 75 7.85 11.57 -5.78
CA GLU A 75 7.65 12.05 -7.16
C GLU A 75 7.28 10.91 -8.12
N ILE A 76 7.97 9.77 -8.03
CA ILE A 76 7.66 8.58 -8.81
C ILE A 76 6.24 8.07 -8.50
N ILE A 77 5.85 8.04 -7.24
CA ILE A 77 4.52 7.60 -6.81
C ILE A 77 3.44 8.53 -7.37
N ASN A 78 3.63 9.83 -7.24
CA ASN A 78 2.69 10.83 -7.73
C ASN A 78 2.51 10.72 -9.24
N LYS A 79 3.61 10.70 -10.00
CA LYS A 79 3.59 10.52 -11.45
C LYS A 79 2.90 9.22 -11.86
N ASN A 80 3.17 8.13 -11.14
CA ASN A 80 2.51 6.86 -11.43
C ASN A 80 0.99 6.90 -11.19
N ASN A 81 0.54 7.57 -10.14
CA ASN A 81 -0.89 7.73 -9.86
C ASN A 81 -1.59 8.56 -10.97
N GLU A 82 -0.93 9.59 -11.49
CA GLU A 82 -1.41 10.36 -12.64
C GLU A 82 -1.54 9.47 -13.89
N LEU A 83 -0.51 8.68 -14.23
CA LEU A 83 -0.55 7.76 -15.35
C LEU A 83 -1.68 6.74 -15.25
N ILE A 84 -1.90 6.17 -14.07
CA ILE A 84 -3.02 5.24 -13.82
C ILE A 84 -4.37 5.95 -14.01
N SER A 85 -4.53 7.17 -13.49
CA SER A 85 -5.77 7.95 -13.60
C SER A 85 -6.11 8.29 -15.05
N GLN A 86 -5.09 8.56 -15.85
CA GLN A 86 -5.19 8.86 -17.30
C GLN A 86 -5.25 7.58 -18.16
N ARG A 87 -5.21 6.38 -17.55
CA ARG A 87 -5.19 5.07 -18.22
C ARG A 87 -3.95 4.79 -19.08
N TYR A 88 -2.84 5.48 -18.86
CA TYR A 88 -1.54 5.18 -19.45
C TYR A 88 -0.87 4.02 -18.72
N LEU A 89 -1.47 2.82 -18.84
CA LEU A 89 -1.08 1.66 -18.03
C LEU A 89 0.29 1.07 -18.42
N ASP A 90 0.72 1.21 -19.66
CA ASP A 90 2.05 0.76 -20.12
C ASP A 90 3.14 1.66 -19.53
N ASP A 91 2.93 2.97 -19.59
CA ASP A 91 3.88 3.95 -19.05
C ASP A 91 3.97 3.83 -17.52
N SER A 92 2.85 3.61 -16.85
CA SER A 92 2.80 3.34 -15.41
C SER A 92 3.61 2.09 -15.04
N LEU A 93 3.47 1.00 -15.79
CA LEU A 93 4.20 -0.23 -15.55
C LEU A 93 5.71 -0.04 -15.79
N ASN A 94 6.07 0.62 -16.90
CA ASN A 94 7.47 0.91 -17.24
C ASN A 94 8.13 1.80 -16.17
N LEU A 95 7.44 2.87 -15.73
CA LEU A 95 7.94 3.76 -14.69
C LEU A 95 8.25 2.99 -13.38
N ARG A 96 7.34 2.11 -12.94
CA ARG A 96 7.54 1.30 -11.73
C ARG A 96 8.68 0.30 -11.88
N THR A 97 8.76 -0.37 -13.02
CA THR A 97 9.81 -1.37 -13.28
C THR A 97 11.19 -0.71 -13.31
N GLU A 98 11.34 0.43 -14.00
CA GLU A 98 12.60 1.17 -14.04
C GLU A 98 12.98 1.74 -12.67
N SER A 99 11.99 2.24 -11.92
CA SER A 99 12.23 2.76 -10.57
C SER A 99 12.72 1.68 -9.59
N LEU A 100 12.23 0.45 -9.73
CA LEU A 100 12.67 -0.68 -8.91
C LEU A 100 14.08 -1.17 -9.26
N LYS A 101 14.62 -0.87 -10.45
CA LYS A 101 16.06 -1.09 -10.72
C LYS A 101 16.94 -0.20 -9.84
N LYS A 102 16.49 1.04 -9.56
CA LYS A 102 17.19 1.99 -8.70
C LYS A 102 16.92 1.76 -7.21
N TYR A 103 15.70 1.36 -6.87
CA TYR A 103 15.22 1.17 -5.49
C TYR A 103 14.57 -0.22 -5.30
N PRO A 104 15.34 -1.33 -5.39
CA PRO A 104 14.79 -2.69 -5.58
C PRO A 104 13.98 -3.21 -4.39
N ASN A 105 14.18 -2.67 -3.19
CA ASN A 105 13.52 -3.08 -1.95
C ASN A 105 12.68 -1.96 -1.32
N ASP A 106 12.27 -0.97 -2.11
CA ASP A 106 11.33 0.03 -1.58
C ASP A 106 9.91 -0.54 -1.58
N GLU A 107 9.35 -0.68 -0.38
CA GLU A 107 8.03 -1.28 -0.15
C GLU A 107 6.90 -0.57 -0.91
N ARG A 108 6.97 0.77 -1.05
CA ARG A 108 5.95 1.58 -1.73
C ARG A 108 5.99 1.38 -3.25
N LEU A 109 7.19 1.22 -3.80
CA LEU A 109 7.36 0.95 -5.23
C LEU A 109 6.93 -0.47 -5.57
N LEU A 110 7.28 -1.45 -4.75
CA LEU A 110 6.84 -2.84 -4.91
C LEU A 110 5.32 -2.96 -4.84
N ASN A 111 4.71 -2.41 -3.79
CA ASN A 111 3.25 -2.42 -3.65
C ASN A 111 2.55 -1.69 -4.82
N GLY A 112 3.12 -0.57 -5.26
CA GLY A 112 2.64 0.15 -6.43
C GLY A 112 2.72 -0.66 -7.72
N LEU A 113 3.75 -1.50 -7.90
CA LEU A 113 3.86 -2.42 -9.05
C LEU A 113 2.76 -3.50 -8.99
N THR A 114 2.50 -4.07 -7.81
CA THR A 114 1.37 -4.98 -7.61
C THR A 114 0.05 -4.35 -8.05
N LYS A 115 -0.19 -3.09 -7.67
CA LYS A 115 -1.37 -2.31 -8.10
C LYS A 115 -1.42 -2.13 -9.62
N CYS A 116 -0.30 -1.84 -10.27
CA CYS A 116 -0.24 -1.73 -11.73
C CYS A 116 -0.65 -3.04 -12.42
N TYR A 117 -0.11 -4.17 -11.98
CA TYR A 117 -0.49 -5.49 -12.51
C TYR A 117 -1.96 -5.81 -12.27
N TRP A 118 -2.47 -5.49 -11.07
CA TRP A 118 -3.87 -5.68 -10.73
C TRP A 118 -4.82 -4.87 -11.64
N VAL A 119 -4.58 -3.57 -11.79
CA VAL A 119 -5.39 -2.70 -12.66
C VAL A 119 -5.37 -3.23 -14.09
N ARG A 120 -4.19 -3.61 -14.58
CA ARG A 120 -4.04 -4.17 -15.93
C ARG A 120 -4.79 -5.48 -16.10
N MET A 121 -4.79 -6.35 -15.10
CA MET A 121 -5.60 -7.58 -15.12
C MET A 121 -7.09 -7.26 -15.17
N MET A 122 -7.57 -6.27 -14.40
CA MET A 122 -8.97 -5.89 -14.35
C MET A 122 -9.48 -5.31 -15.69
N VAL A 123 -8.72 -4.43 -16.33
CA VAL A 123 -9.11 -3.84 -17.63
C VAL A 123 -9.06 -4.83 -18.81
N THR A 124 -8.50 -6.01 -18.59
CA THR A 124 -8.45 -7.09 -19.59
C THR A 124 -9.40 -8.25 -19.27
N TYR A 125 -10.21 -8.11 -18.21
CA TYR A 125 -11.01 -9.23 -17.68
C TYR A 125 -12.08 -9.72 -18.67
N ASP A 126 -12.70 -8.81 -19.41
CA ASP A 126 -13.73 -9.05 -20.41
C ASP A 126 -13.19 -9.45 -21.80
N LYS A 127 -11.87 -9.63 -21.95
CA LYS A 127 -11.20 -9.94 -23.21
C LYS A 127 -10.72 -11.40 -23.23
N PRO A 128 -11.51 -12.37 -23.78
CA PRO A 128 -11.14 -13.78 -23.77
C PRO A 128 -9.78 -14.06 -24.41
N GLN A 129 -9.44 -13.36 -25.49
CA GLN A 129 -8.15 -13.48 -26.22
C GLN A 129 -6.93 -13.15 -25.35
N LEU A 130 -7.10 -12.50 -24.20
CA LEU A 130 -6.01 -12.16 -23.28
C LEU A 130 -5.96 -13.11 -22.07
N PHE A 131 -6.52 -14.30 -22.18
CA PHE A 131 -6.52 -15.28 -21.09
C PHE A 131 -5.11 -15.61 -20.60
N ASP A 132 -4.20 -16.01 -21.47
CA ASP A 132 -2.83 -16.37 -21.11
C ASP A 132 -2.06 -15.19 -20.51
N TYR A 133 -2.28 -14.00 -21.03
CA TYR A 133 -1.73 -12.78 -20.47
C TYR A 133 -2.22 -12.54 -19.04
N ARG A 134 -3.50 -12.76 -18.76
CA ARG A 134 -4.04 -12.67 -17.40
C ARG A 134 -3.44 -13.72 -16.46
N GLN A 135 -3.20 -14.96 -16.93
CA GLN A 135 -2.51 -15.97 -16.11
C GLN A 135 -1.09 -15.53 -15.74
N LYS A 136 -0.37 -14.90 -16.67
CA LYS A 136 0.94 -14.30 -16.41
C LYS A 136 0.84 -13.17 -15.37
N LEU A 137 -0.14 -12.27 -15.49
CA LEU A 137 -0.37 -11.20 -14.53
C LEU A 137 -0.69 -11.73 -13.13
N LYS A 138 -1.47 -12.81 -13.01
CA LYS A 138 -1.75 -13.45 -11.71
C LYS A 138 -0.47 -13.87 -11.00
N LYS A 139 0.45 -14.52 -11.70
CA LYS A 139 1.76 -14.93 -11.15
C LYS A 139 2.56 -13.72 -10.69
N LEU A 140 2.68 -12.70 -11.54
CA LEU A 140 3.40 -11.47 -11.22
C LEU A 140 2.82 -10.72 -10.01
N ILE A 141 1.48 -10.72 -9.85
CA ILE A 141 0.82 -10.14 -8.67
C ILE A 141 1.21 -10.89 -7.41
N ILE A 142 1.19 -12.23 -7.43
CA ILE A 142 1.55 -13.07 -6.28
C ILE A 142 3.01 -12.82 -5.91
N GLU A 143 3.94 -13.05 -6.84
CA GLU A 143 5.38 -12.91 -6.64
C GLU A 143 5.76 -11.53 -6.09
N ASN A 144 5.17 -10.48 -6.65
CA ASN A 144 5.49 -9.12 -6.23
C ASN A 144 4.83 -8.72 -4.90
N ALA A 145 3.62 -9.21 -4.61
CA ALA A 145 2.98 -8.98 -3.32
C ALA A 145 3.69 -9.73 -2.19
N GLU A 146 4.12 -10.98 -2.41
CA GLU A 146 4.94 -11.75 -1.46
C GLU A 146 6.26 -11.03 -1.19
N LYS A 147 6.97 -10.60 -2.24
CA LYS A 147 8.19 -9.81 -2.09
C LYS A 147 7.94 -8.49 -1.33
N THR A 148 6.79 -7.87 -1.55
CA THR A 148 6.42 -6.67 -0.78
C THR A 148 6.32 -6.99 0.70
N LEU A 149 5.67 -8.09 1.08
CA LEU A 149 5.53 -8.50 2.49
C LEU A 149 6.87 -8.85 3.16
N GLU A 150 7.85 -9.37 2.41
CA GLU A 150 9.18 -9.66 2.93
C GLU A 150 9.94 -8.40 3.38
N VAL A 151 9.71 -7.27 2.71
CA VAL A 151 10.47 -6.04 2.95
C VAL A 151 9.66 -4.94 3.65
N ALA A 152 8.33 -5.05 3.65
CA ALA A 152 7.43 -4.01 4.15
C ALA A 152 7.54 -3.85 5.66
N LYS A 153 7.61 -2.56 6.07
CA LYS A 153 7.60 -2.11 7.47
C LYS A 153 6.35 -1.31 7.79
N SER A 154 5.77 -0.66 6.78
CA SER A 154 4.54 0.09 6.92
C SER A 154 3.35 -0.86 7.04
N LYS A 155 2.53 -0.65 8.08
CA LYS A 155 1.31 -1.43 8.32
C LYS A 155 0.35 -1.31 7.15
N GLU A 156 0.19 -0.13 6.60
CA GLU A 156 -0.69 0.14 5.46
C GLU A 156 -0.28 -0.67 4.23
N ILE A 157 1.03 -0.75 3.95
CA ILE A 157 1.56 -1.50 2.81
C ILE A 157 1.39 -3.01 3.02
N ILE A 158 1.63 -3.50 4.24
CA ILE A 158 1.39 -4.89 4.61
C ILE A 158 -0.08 -5.26 4.41
N GLU A 159 -1.01 -4.42 4.88
CA GLU A 159 -2.45 -4.62 4.70
C GLU A 159 -2.85 -4.62 3.22
N GLU A 160 -2.37 -3.65 2.42
CA GLU A 160 -2.66 -3.59 0.98
C GLU A 160 -2.11 -4.81 0.22
N ALA A 161 -0.85 -5.20 0.45
CA ALA A 161 -0.25 -6.37 -0.18
C ALA A 161 -0.99 -7.65 0.19
N THR A 162 -1.38 -7.80 1.45
CA THR A 162 -2.20 -8.92 1.95
C THR A 162 -3.55 -8.97 1.24
N ILE A 163 -4.21 -7.82 1.06
CA ILE A 163 -5.49 -7.74 0.32
C ILE A 163 -5.30 -8.18 -1.14
N TYR A 164 -4.22 -7.80 -1.81
CA TYR A 164 -3.94 -8.26 -3.17
C TYR A 164 -3.73 -9.77 -3.22
N LEU A 165 -3.00 -10.36 -2.28
CA LEU A 165 -2.81 -11.82 -2.20
C LEU A 165 -4.15 -12.55 -2.01
N ILE A 166 -4.99 -12.12 -1.08
CA ILE A 166 -6.32 -12.71 -0.87
C ILE A 166 -7.14 -12.65 -2.17
N LYS A 167 -7.20 -11.47 -2.80
CA LYS A 167 -7.95 -11.26 -4.03
C LYS A 167 -7.46 -12.10 -5.20
N ILE A 168 -6.16 -12.32 -5.32
CA ILE A 168 -5.60 -13.07 -6.44
C ILE A 168 -5.69 -14.58 -6.20
N TYR A 169 -5.41 -15.05 -4.98
CA TYR A 169 -5.51 -16.45 -4.63
C TYR A 169 -6.92 -17.00 -4.81
N THR A 170 -7.97 -16.24 -4.47
CA THR A 170 -9.37 -16.64 -4.74
C THR A 170 -9.69 -16.82 -6.23
N ARG A 171 -8.79 -16.41 -7.14
CA ARG A 171 -8.91 -16.53 -8.60
C ARG A 171 -7.96 -17.56 -9.22
N THR A 172 -7.27 -18.35 -8.40
CA THR A 172 -6.30 -19.36 -8.87
C THR A 172 -6.74 -20.79 -8.61
N GLY A 173 -8.05 -21.02 -8.43
CA GLY A 173 -8.63 -22.33 -8.19
C GLY A 173 -8.70 -22.71 -6.71
N GLU A 174 -8.93 -23.99 -6.43
CA GLU A 174 -9.18 -24.48 -5.07
C GLU A 174 -7.95 -24.36 -4.16
N GLU A 175 -6.76 -24.70 -4.66
CA GLU A 175 -5.50 -24.54 -3.90
C GLU A 175 -5.29 -23.07 -3.49
N GLY A 176 -5.50 -22.14 -4.41
CA GLY A 176 -5.39 -20.73 -4.09
C GLY A 176 -6.47 -20.27 -3.10
N ARG A 177 -7.69 -20.79 -3.20
CA ARG A 177 -8.74 -20.49 -2.23
C ARG A 177 -8.34 -20.92 -0.81
N LEU A 178 -7.70 -22.06 -0.65
CA LEU A 178 -7.21 -22.53 0.64
C LEU A 178 -6.11 -21.60 1.18
N LYS A 179 -5.14 -21.20 0.36
CA LYS A 179 -4.12 -20.20 0.75
C LYS A 179 -4.75 -18.87 1.18
N ALA A 180 -5.74 -18.39 0.45
CA ALA A 180 -6.47 -17.18 0.83
C ALA A 180 -7.17 -17.34 2.19
N LEU A 181 -7.76 -18.49 2.46
CA LEU A 181 -8.41 -18.81 3.73
C LEU A 181 -7.43 -18.83 4.90
N GLU A 182 -6.24 -19.41 4.72
CA GLU A 182 -5.17 -19.37 5.71
C GLU A 182 -4.80 -17.93 6.08
N ILE A 183 -4.59 -17.06 5.08
CA ILE A 183 -4.27 -15.66 5.31
C ILE A 183 -5.41 -14.96 6.05
N VAL A 184 -6.66 -15.14 5.61
CA VAL A 184 -7.83 -14.49 6.24
C VAL A 184 -7.99 -14.90 7.71
N ASN A 185 -7.70 -16.15 8.06
CA ASN A 185 -7.78 -16.64 9.44
C ASN A 185 -6.76 -15.99 10.38
N THR A 186 -5.71 -15.36 9.85
CA THR A 186 -4.74 -14.60 10.67
C THR A 186 -5.16 -13.16 10.92
N LEU A 187 -6.14 -12.64 10.18
CA LEU A 187 -6.58 -11.26 10.31
C LEU A 187 -7.45 -11.07 11.57
N PRO A 188 -7.36 -9.91 12.22
CA PRO A 188 -8.19 -9.61 13.38
C PRO A 188 -9.68 -9.57 12.99
N GLY A 189 -10.53 -10.09 13.87
CA GLY A 189 -11.98 -9.97 13.73
C GLY A 189 -12.46 -8.51 13.81
N ILE A 190 -13.67 -8.26 13.33
CA ILE A 190 -14.26 -6.91 13.29
C ILE A 190 -14.32 -6.26 14.67
N ASP A 191 -14.58 -7.04 15.74
CA ASP A 191 -14.66 -6.56 17.12
C ASP A 191 -13.34 -5.98 17.66
N TYR A 192 -12.22 -6.34 17.02
CA TYR A 192 -10.89 -5.85 17.36
C TYR A 192 -10.41 -4.73 16.43
N SER A 193 -11.28 -4.28 15.51
CA SER A 193 -10.92 -3.20 14.56
C SER A 193 -10.64 -1.90 15.32
N LYS A 194 -9.65 -1.14 14.80
CA LYS A 194 -9.29 0.19 15.32
C LYS A 194 -10.50 1.12 15.34
N GLU A 195 -11.33 1.05 14.31
CA GLU A 195 -12.50 1.89 14.11
C GLU A 195 -13.50 1.75 15.27
N LEU A 196 -13.77 0.53 15.69
CA LEU A 196 -14.67 0.28 16.83
C LEU A 196 -14.02 0.66 18.17
N ARG A 197 -12.73 0.40 18.34
CA ARG A 197 -12.01 0.73 19.59
C ARG A 197 -11.83 2.21 19.82
N LEU A 198 -11.69 3.01 18.77
CA LEU A 198 -11.59 4.46 18.89
C LEU A 198 -12.79 5.09 19.61
N THR A 199 -13.99 4.53 19.47
CA THR A 199 -15.20 5.04 20.15
C THR A 199 -15.13 4.93 21.67
N ASN A 200 -14.23 4.08 22.21
CA ASN A 200 -14.05 3.92 23.65
C ASN A 200 -13.16 5.02 24.28
N VAL A 201 -12.29 5.64 23.46
CA VAL A 201 -11.29 6.61 23.93
C VAL A 201 -11.59 8.05 23.50
N LEU A 202 -12.32 8.24 22.40
CA LEU A 202 -12.75 9.55 21.93
C LEU A 202 -13.88 10.11 22.77
N VAL A 203 -13.97 11.44 22.86
CA VAL A 203 -15.00 12.18 23.60
C VAL A 203 -15.58 13.31 22.74
N GLY A 204 -16.73 13.85 23.14
CA GLY A 204 -17.33 15.01 22.47
C GLY A 204 -17.65 14.80 21.00
N ASP A 205 -17.38 15.80 20.19
CA ASP A 205 -17.66 15.80 18.74
C ASP A 205 -16.83 14.77 17.97
N ASP A 206 -15.60 14.53 18.38
CA ASP A 206 -14.74 13.50 17.75
C ASP A 206 -15.34 12.10 17.91
N LYS A 207 -15.88 11.79 19.07
CA LYS A 207 -16.60 10.54 19.32
C LYS A 207 -17.85 10.43 18.45
N LYS A 208 -18.62 11.51 18.37
CA LYS A 208 -19.85 11.58 17.56
C LYS A 208 -19.54 11.34 16.09
N GLN A 209 -18.52 12.03 15.56
CA GLN A 209 -18.07 11.86 14.18
C GLN A 209 -17.64 10.41 13.92
N ARG A 210 -16.80 9.82 14.79
CA ARG A 210 -16.35 8.44 14.66
C ARG A 210 -17.51 7.44 14.69
N LEU A 211 -18.49 7.64 15.54
CA LEU A 211 -19.69 6.79 15.56
C LEU A 211 -20.47 6.85 14.26
N GLN A 212 -20.60 8.05 13.65
CA GLN A 212 -21.22 8.21 12.34
C GLN A 212 -20.42 7.48 11.26
N GLU A 213 -19.10 7.64 11.22
CA GLU A 213 -18.21 6.93 10.28
C GLU A 213 -18.33 5.40 10.43
N ASN A 214 -18.39 4.87 11.65
CA ASN A 214 -18.57 3.44 11.91
C ASN A 214 -19.93 2.93 11.40
N VAL A 215 -21.01 3.69 11.59
CA VAL A 215 -22.32 3.34 11.03
C VAL A 215 -22.27 3.28 9.52
N LEU A 216 -21.58 4.23 8.87
CA LEU A 216 -21.38 4.24 7.41
C LEU A 216 -20.58 3.03 6.94
N LEU A 217 -19.52 2.67 7.66
CA LEU A 217 -18.70 1.48 7.36
C LEU A 217 -19.52 0.19 7.48
N LEU A 218 -20.31 0.03 8.54
CA LEU A 218 -21.18 -1.13 8.75
C LEU A 218 -22.25 -1.23 7.66
N LEU A 219 -22.85 -0.11 7.26
CA LEU A 219 -23.80 -0.07 6.14
C LEU A 219 -23.13 -0.47 4.82
N HIS A 220 -21.89 -0.03 4.59
CA HIS A 220 -21.13 -0.45 3.42
C HIS A 220 -20.85 -1.97 3.42
N LEU A 221 -20.50 -2.55 4.57
CA LEU A 221 -20.31 -3.99 4.71
C LEU A 221 -21.61 -4.77 4.48
N ILE A 222 -22.71 -4.31 5.06
CA ILE A 222 -24.06 -4.90 4.83
C ILE A 222 -24.37 -4.86 3.35
N ASN A 223 -24.21 -3.69 2.73
CA ASN A 223 -24.43 -3.45 1.33
C ASN A 223 -23.66 -4.43 0.44
N ASN A 224 -22.34 -4.55 0.64
CA ASN A 224 -21.50 -5.44 -0.13
C ASN A 224 -21.88 -6.92 0.03
N ASN A 225 -22.24 -7.34 1.23
CA ASN A 225 -22.62 -8.72 1.47
C ASN A 225 -23.99 -9.06 0.87
N PHE A 226 -24.99 -8.16 1.02
CA PHE A 226 -26.33 -8.42 0.47
C PHE A 226 -26.36 -8.32 -1.06
N SER A 227 -25.70 -7.32 -1.65
CA SER A 227 -25.84 -7.03 -3.08
C SER A 227 -25.01 -7.89 -4.00
N TYR A 228 -23.79 -8.24 -3.55
CA TYR A 228 -22.84 -8.90 -4.43
C TYR A 228 -22.55 -10.36 -4.04
N ARG A 229 -22.92 -10.76 -2.83
CA ARG A 229 -22.59 -12.11 -2.34
C ARG A 229 -23.80 -12.92 -1.97
N LEU A 230 -24.68 -12.41 -1.12
CA LEU A 230 -25.83 -13.16 -0.66
C LEU A 230 -26.82 -13.44 -1.80
N VAL A 231 -26.97 -12.47 -2.72
CA VAL A 231 -27.85 -12.59 -3.90
C VAL A 231 -27.42 -13.74 -4.83
N GLU A 232 -26.13 -14.12 -4.85
CA GLU A 232 -25.65 -15.25 -5.66
C GLU A 232 -26.20 -16.61 -5.20
N PHE A 233 -26.58 -16.74 -3.92
CA PHE A 233 -27.09 -17.98 -3.33
C PHE A 233 -28.61 -18.20 -3.56
N TYR A 234 -29.28 -17.26 -4.20
CA TYR A 234 -30.71 -17.42 -4.52
C TYR A 234 -30.85 -17.69 -6.01
N ASP A 235 -31.56 -18.78 -6.36
CA ASP A 235 -31.84 -19.14 -7.76
C ASP A 235 -32.95 -18.28 -8.35
N ASP A 236 -33.94 -17.92 -7.53
CA ASP A 236 -35.10 -17.16 -7.96
C ASP A 236 -34.79 -15.64 -8.07
N THR A 237 -35.09 -15.11 -9.26
CA THR A 237 -34.83 -13.68 -9.58
C THR A 237 -35.72 -12.75 -8.76
N GLU A 238 -36.95 -13.16 -8.42
CA GLU A 238 -37.87 -12.34 -7.62
C GLU A 238 -37.37 -12.22 -6.17
N GLN A 239 -36.84 -13.31 -5.61
CA GLN A 239 -36.18 -13.27 -4.29
C GLN A 239 -34.95 -12.36 -4.29
N LYS A 240 -34.12 -12.39 -5.34
CA LYS A 240 -32.97 -11.49 -5.50
C LYS A 240 -33.42 -10.02 -5.47
N ILE A 241 -34.44 -9.67 -6.22
CA ILE A 241 -35.00 -8.32 -6.25
C ILE A 241 -35.54 -7.90 -4.89
N ASN A 242 -36.24 -8.79 -4.19
CA ASN A 242 -36.81 -8.50 -2.87
C ASN A 242 -35.72 -8.20 -1.84
N ILE A 243 -34.63 -8.97 -1.84
CA ILE A 243 -33.49 -8.74 -0.95
C ILE A 243 -32.83 -7.39 -1.22
N LEU A 244 -32.60 -7.05 -2.49
CA LEU A 244 -32.01 -5.76 -2.87
C LEU A 244 -32.90 -4.58 -2.46
N ARG A 245 -34.22 -4.70 -2.61
CA ARG A 245 -35.19 -3.69 -2.13
C ARG A 245 -35.12 -3.50 -0.63
N LYS A 246 -35.15 -4.59 0.15
CA LYS A 246 -35.04 -4.53 1.62
C LYS A 246 -33.73 -3.84 2.05
N ASN A 247 -32.64 -4.08 1.34
CA ASN A 247 -31.37 -3.40 1.63
C ASN A 247 -31.44 -1.90 1.35
N ILE A 248 -32.06 -1.48 0.25
CA ILE A 248 -32.30 -0.07 -0.04
C ILE A 248 -33.15 0.58 1.07
N ASP A 249 -34.22 -0.08 1.50
CA ASP A 249 -35.10 0.44 2.53
C ASP A 249 -34.38 0.55 3.88
N LEU A 250 -33.54 -0.40 4.25
CA LEU A 250 -32.69 -0.35 5.44
C LEU A 250 -31.73 0.87 5.38
N ILE A 251 -31.07 1.08 4.26
CA ILE A 251 -30.17 2.23 4.05
C ILE A 251 -30.96 3.55 4.20
N LYS A 252 -32.13 3.66 3.57
CA LYS A 252 -32.98 4.85 3.67
C LYS A 252 -33.44 5.12 5.10
N LEU A 253 -33.77 4.04 5.84
CA LEU A 253 -34.21 4.16 7.24
C LEU A 253 -33.09 4.74 8.13
N ILE A 254 -31.86 4.29 7.94
CA ILE A 254 -30.71 4.70 8.76
C ILE A 254 -30.20 6.09 8.37
N VAL A 255 -30.10 6.38 7.08
CA VAL A 255 -29.48 7.62 6.57
C VAL A 255 -30.46 8.78 6.50
N GLY A 256 -31.78 8.52 6.49
CA GLY A 256 -32.82 9.53 6.39
C GLY A 256 -32.75 10.33 5.10
N LYS A 257 -33.02 11.66 5.20
CA LYS A 257 -33.01 12.56 4.04
C LYS A 257 -31.60 12.97 3.57
N ASN A 258 -30.55 12.66 4.34
CA ASN A 258 -29.16 13.01 4.01
C ASN A 258 -28.47 11.95 3.14
N LEU A 259 -29.13 11.56 2.06
CA LEU A 259 -28.71 10.52 1.12
C LEU A 259 -27.48 10.87 0.26
N TYR A 260 -26.90 12.07 0.37
CA TYR A 260 -25.86 12.54 -0.54
C TYR A 260 -24.65 11.58 -0.63
N TRP A 261 -24.22 11.04 0.52
CA TRP A 261 -23.09 10.08 0.60
C TRP A 261 -23.44 8.66 0.15
N PHE A 262 -24.74 8.30 0.13
CA PHE A 262 -25.23 6.97 -0.24
C PHE A 262 -25.89 6.89 -1.62
N ASN A 263 -25.91 7.97 -2.38
CA ASN A 263 -26.52 7.98 -3.71
C ASN A 263 -25.83 7.01 -4.68
N ILE A 264 -24.52 6.76 -4.54
CA ILE A 264 -23.77 5.86 -5.44
C ILE A 264 -24.15 4.39 -5.20
N PRO A 265 -24.13 3.84 -3.97
CA PRO A 265 -24.61 2.49 -3.71
C PRO A 265 -26.08 2.30 -4.11
N CYS A 266 -26.97 3.24 -3.77
CA CYS A 266 -28.39 3.13 -4.12
C CYS A 266 -28.62 3.14 -5.64
N LYS A 267 -27.86 3.91 -6.41
CA LYS A 267 -27.90 3.90 -7.88
C LYS A 267 -27.46 2.55 -8.45
N ASN A 268 -26.40 1.98 -7.93
CA ASN A 268 -25.92 0.66 -8.36
C ASN A 268 -26.97 -0.42 -8.08
N PHE A 269 -27.65 -0.37 -6.95
CA PHE A 269 -28.75 -1.29 -6.64
C PHE A 269 -29.94 -1.13 -7.57
N ALA A 270 -30.35 0.11 -7.82
CA ALA A 270 -31.44 0.39 -8.75
C ALA A 270 -31.12 -0.15 -10.15
N PHE A 271 -29.87 -0.02 -10.60
CA PHE A 271 -29.40 -0.58 -11.87
C PHE A 271 -29.45 -2.11 -11.86
N THR A 272 -28.91 -2.76 -10.84
CA THR A 272 -28.94 -4.23 -10.69
C THR A 272 -30.37 -4.77 -10.61
N ILE A 273 -31.27 -4.07 -9.90
CA ILE A 273 -32.69 -4.42 -9.85
C ILE A 273 -33.32 -4.31 -11.25
N ALA A 274 -33.01 -3.27 -12.00
CA ALA A 274 -33.49 -3.08 -13.36
C ALA A 274 -33.00 -4.20 -14.30
N GLU A 275 -31.74 -4.61 -14.19
CA GLU A 275 -31.20 -5.75 -14.94
C GLU A 275 -31.94 -7.06 -14.62
N TYR A 276 -32.26 -7.33 -13.34
CA TYR A 276 -33.02 -8.50 -12.94
C TYR A 276 -34.47 -8.48 -13.49
N TYR A 277 -35.12 -7.29 -13.47
CA TYR A 277 -36.45 -7.16 -14.11
C TYR A 277 -36.40 -7.38 -15.63
N ALA A 278 -35.36 -6.86 -16.30
CA ALA A 278 -35.20 -7.09 -17.73
C ALA A 278 -35.05 -8.60 -18.04
N LYS A 279 -34.31 -9.35 -17.20
CA LYS A 279 -34.19 -10.82 -17.33
C LYS A 279 -35.48 -11.57 -17.04
N LEU A 280 -36.33 -11.06 -16.13
CA LEU A 280 -37.66 -11.65 -15.87
C LEU A 280 -38.62 -11.46 -17.04
N ASN A 281 -38.60 -10.29 -17.65
CA ASN A 281 -39.49 -9.95 -18.77
C ASN A 281 -39.03 -10.50 -20.13
N ALA A 282 -37.81 -11.03 -20.22
CA ALA A 282 -37.24 -11.68 -21.40
C ALA A 282 -37.54 -13.20 -21.49
N LYS A 283 -38.18 -13.76 -20.47
CA LYS A 283 -38.71 -15.13 -20.45
C LYS A 283 -40.20 -15.13 -20.71
#